data_710a8f75da8356c541f133d0c3a4328b
#
_entry.id   710a8f75da8356c541f133d0c3a4328b
#
_cell.length_a   1.000
_cell.length_b   1.000
_cell.length_c   1.000
_cell.angle_alpha   90.00
_cell.angle_beta   90.00
_cell.angle_gamma   90.00
#
_symmetry.space_group_name_H-M   'P 1'
#
loop_
_entity.id
_entity.type
_entity.pdbx_description
1 polymer ?
#
loop_
_entity_poly.entity_id
_entity_poly.type
_entity_poly.pdbx_seq_one_letter_code
_entity_poly.pdbx_strand_id
1 'polypeptide(L)'
;AEGDYGSQNISLYYSIPWKNYQLSLSGSRYRYHQTVAGAFESYTYSGESRQMKANLSRLLWRDSRSKTYLNAALWARQSQNYINDTEIEVQRRRTAGWEAGLSHTHYIYDGVLQLSALYKRGTGGHRALRAPEEEFDEGTSRMQIITANIDFSYPFSLFNQPLRFNTEWSAQWNRTPLVQQDKLSIGGRYTVRGFDGELTLSGERGWVWRNELAWNVGNWGQELYMAVNTGRVRSSQEELQVGNSLTGGAIGLRGNLWGLNYDYFVGVPLKKPEGFRTSHVVTGFNLSYRF
;
A
#
# COMPACT_ATOMS: atom_id res chain seq x y z
N ALA A 1 -5.20 -10.78 24.15
CA ALA A 1 -5.34 -9.35 24.45
C ALA A 1 -6.65 -9.16 25.18
N GLU A 2 -6.58 -8.82 26.47
CA GLU A 2 -7.75 -8.55 27.29
C GLU A 2 -8.36 -7.20 26.93
N GLY A 3 -9.55 -7.22 26.60
CA GLY A 3 -10.80 -6.45 26.53
C GLY A 3 -10.76 -5.00 26.10
N ASP A 4 -9.96 -4.08 26.52
CA ASP A 4 -10.15 -2.64 26.26
C ASP A 4 -9.11 -1.95 25.37
N TYR A 5 -8.09 -2.66 24.91
CA TYR A 5 -6.95 -2.12 24.17
C TYR A 5 -6.79 -2.70 22.75
N GLY A 6 -7.89 -3.04 22.11
CA GLY A 6 -7.89 -3.54 20.74
C GLY A 6 -7.66 -2.43 19.71
N SER A 7 -7.04 -2.79 18.57
CA SER A 7 -6.97 -1.87 17.41
C SER A 7 -8.35 -1.77 16.75
N GLN A 8 -8.75 -0.54 16.40
CA GLN A 8 -10.03 -0.25 15.75
C GLN A 8 -9.80 0.50 14.46
N ASN A 9 -10.50 0.10 13.41
CA ASN A 9 -10.52 0.82 12.14
C ASN A 9 -11.97 1.09 11.73
N ILE A 10 -12.27 2.34 11.48
CA ILE A 10 -13.56 2.79 10.93
C ILE A 10 -13.27 3.50 9.62
N SER A 11 -13.93 3.08 8.54
CA SER A 11 -13.82 3.74 7.25
C SER A 11 -15.21 4.00 6.66
N LEU A 12 -15.35 5.17 6.05
CA LEU A 12 -16.54 5.59 5.34
C LEU A 12 -16.16 5.92 3.91
N TYR A 13 -16.95 5.47 2.97
CA TYR A 13 -16.81 5.79 1.56
C TYR A 13 -18.18 6.14 0.98
N TYR A 14 -18.22 7.24 0.23
CA TYR A 14 -19.40 7.68 -0.48
C TYR A 14 -19.02 8.15 -1.88
N SER A 15 -19.82 7.80 -2.89
CA SER A 15 -19.55 8.12 -4.28
C SER A 15 -20.82 8.57 -5.00
N ILE A 16 -20.72 9.70 -5.72
CA ILE A 16 -21.80 10.31 -6.48
C ILE A 16 -21.37 10.40 -7.95
N PRO A 17 -21.98 9.65 -8.86
CA PRO A 17 -21.77 9.82 -10.29
C PRO A 17 -22.62 10.99 -10.81
N TRP A 18 -22.03 11.80 -11.68
CA TRP A 18 -22.74 12.89 -12.35
C TRP A 18 -22.20 13.09 -13.77
N LYS A 19 -22.95 12.62 -14.77
CA LYS A 19 -22.52 12.60 -16.20
C LYS A 19 -21.16 11.94 -16.36
N ASN A 20 -20.15 12.69 -16.83
CA ASN A 20 -18.77 12.23 -17.01
C ASN A 20 -17.88 12.44 -15.76
N TYR A 21 -18.49 12.84 -14.64
CA TYR A 21 -17.79 13.09 -13.38
C TYR A 21 -18.22 12.07 -12.33
N GLN A 22 -17.32 11.81 -11.41
CA GLN A 22 -17.57 11.04 -10.21
C GLN A 22 -16.90 11.75 -9.04
N LEU A 23 -17.68 12.19 -8.08
CA LEU A 23 -17.18 12.69 -6.79
C LEU A 23 -17.15 11.53 -5.81
N SER A 24 -16.00 11.30 -5.18
CA SER A 24 -15.83 10.27 -4.15
C SER A 24 -15.31 10.94 -2.88
N LEU A 25 -15.97 10.67 -1.78
CA LEU A 25 -15.58 11.12 -0.45
C LEU A 25 -15.17 9.89 0.37
N SER A 26 -14.02 9.95 0.99
CA SER A 26 -13.57 8.91 1.90
C SER A 26 -13.04 9.49 3.19
N GLY A 27 -13.30 8.79 4.29
CA GLY A 27 -12.78 9.12 5.60
C GLY A 27 -12.41 7.83 6.32
N SER A 28 -11.31 7.82 7.04
CA SER A 28 -10.92 6.71 7.88
C SER A 28 -10.35 7.20 9.19
N ARG A 29 -10.58 6.42 10.23
CA ARG A 29 -10.00 6.60 11.55
C ARG A 29 -9.47 5.27 12.02
N TYR A 30 -8.18 5.24 12.31
CA TYR A 30 -7.49 4.08 12.82
C TYR A 30 -6.94 4.39 14.21
N ARG A 31 -7.24 3.54 15.16
CA ARG A 31 -6.67 3.57 16.51
C ARG A 31 -5.95 2.24 16.78
N TYR A 32 -4.81 2.31 17.41
CA TYR A 32 -4.10 1.12 17.84
C TYR A 32 -3.58 1.29 19.25
N HIS A 33 -3.45 0.15 19.93
CA HIS A 33 -2.86 0.03 21.25
C HIS A 33 -1.91 -1.16 21.22
N GLN A 34 -0.73 -0.97 21.73
CA GLN A 34 0.29 -2.00 21.81
C GLN A 34 0.99 -1.88 23.17
N THR A 35 1.04 -2.99 23.91
CA THR A 35 1.86 -3.06 25.11
C THR A 35 3.28 -3.41 24.71
N VAL A 36 4.21 -2.57 25.09
CA VAL A 36 5.65 -2.75 24.86
C VAL A 36 6.30 -3.08 26.18
N ALA A 37 6.94 -4.24 26.27
CA ALA A 37 7.72 -4.63 27.44
C ALA A 37 9.03 -3.82 27.47
N GLY A 38 9.16 -2.93 28.43
CA GLY A 38 10.41 -2.25 28.74
C GLY A 38 11.29 -3.06 29.70
N ALA A 39 12.51 -2.59 29.93
CA ALA A 39 13.46 -3.29 30.80
C ALA A 39 13.01 -3.36 32.27
N PHE A 40 12.19 -2.44 32.74
CA PHE A 40 11.71 -2.35 34.13
C PHE A 40 10.19 -2.30 34.25
N GLU A 41 9.50 -1.76 33.23
CA GLU A 41 8.06 -1.58 33.22
C GLU A 41 7.50 -1.84 31.83
N SER A 42 6.21 -2.19 31.74
CA SER A 42 5.50 -2.30 30.46
C SER A 42 4.85 -0.95 30.15
N TYR A 43 5.01 -0.47 28.91
CA TYR A 43 4.42 0.78 28.45
C TYR A 43 3.31 0.50 27.46
N THR A 44 2.21 1.25 27.57
CA THR A 44 1.16 1.23 26.55
C THR A 44 1.51 2.28 25.49
N TYR A 45 1.87 1.81 24.30
CA TYR A 45 2.03 2.66 23.13
C TYR A 45 0.74 2.64 22.33
N SER A 46 0.15 3.81 22.12
CA SER A 46 -1.09 3.93 21.38
C SER A 46 -1.01 5.06 20.34
N GLY A 47 -1.88 5.02 19.37
CA GLY A 47 -1.95 6.06 18.37
C GLY A 47 -3.30 6.15 17.68
N GLU A 48 -3.58 7.34 17.21
CA GLU A 48 -4.74 7.63 16.38
C GLU A 48 -4.30 8.27 15.06
N SER A 49 -4.81 7.73 13.96
CA SER A 49 -4.64 8.31 12.63
C SER A 49 -6.02 8.59 12.02
N ARG A 50 -6.21 9.78 11.49
CA ARG A 50 -7.41 10.19 10.73
C ARG A 50 -6.99 10.63 9.35
N GLN A 51 -7.75 10.21 8.36
CA GLN A 51 -7.53 10.61 6.98
C GLN A 51 -8.87 10.95 6.33
N MET A 52 -8.89 12.03 5.56
CA MET A 52 -10.03 12.45 4.74
C MET A 52 -9.54 12.73 3.33
N LYS A 53 -10.35 12.37 2.35
CA LYS A 53 -10.05 12.61 0.93
C LYS A 53 -11.34 12.87 0.17
N ALA A 54 -11.33 13.92 -0.64
CA ALA A 54 -12.36 14.23 -1.62
C ALA A 54 -11.73 14.16 -3.00
N ASN A 55 -12.17 13.22 -3.83
CA ASN A 55 -11.64 12.97 -5.16
C ASN A 55 -12.70 13.24 -6.22
N LEU A 56 -12.35 14.03 -7.22
CA LEU A 56 -13.14 14.26 -8.41
C LEU A 56 -12.46 13.57 -9.60
N SER A 57 -13.14 12.61 -10.19
CA SER A 57 -12.72 11.92 -11.41
C SER A 57 -13.56 12.41 -12.59
N ARG A 58 -12.91 12.71 -13.70
CA ARG A 58 -13.56 13.07 -14.97
C ARG A 58 -13.17 12.08 -16.05
N LEU A 59 -14.16 11.50 -16.71
CA LEU A 59 -13.95 10.70 -17.89
C LEU A 59 -13.52 11.62 -19.05
N LEU A 60 -12.27 11.48 -19.51
CA LEU A 60 -11.72 12.24 -20.63
C LEU A 60 -11.99 11.56 -21.97
N TRP A 61 -11.81 10.25 -21.99
CA TRP A 61 -11.91 9.44 -23.20
C TRP A 61 -12.50 8.07 -22.89
N ARG A 62 -13.36 7.58 -23.76
CA ARG A 62 -13.89 6.22 -23.72
C ARG A 62 -14.17 5.75 -25.13
N ASP A 63 -13.68 4.56 -25.46
CA ASP A 63 -14.04 3.81 -26.65
C ASP A 63 -14.43 2.36 -26.28
N SER A 64 -14.53 1.49 -27.26
CA SER A 64 -14.90 0.07 -27.03
C SER A 64 -13.84 -0.72 -26.25
N ARG A 65 -12.59 -0.25 -26.22
CA ARG A 65 -11.45 -0.96 -25.63
C ARG A 65 -10.72 -0.17 -24.56
N SER A 66 -11.02 1.10 -24.39
CA SER A 66 -10.26 1.92 -23.44
C SER A 66 -11.11 2.95 -22.70
N LYS A 67 -10.61 3.35 -21.53
CA LYS A 67 -11.15 4.44 -20.72
C LYS A 67 -10.02 5.21 -20.09
N THR A 68 -10.08 6.53 -20.17
CA THR A 68 -9.11 7.44 -19.55
C THR A 68 -9.81 8.41 -18.63
N TYR A 69 -9.33 8.53 -17.40
CA TYR A 69 -9.84 9.47 -16.41
C TYR A 69 -8.75 10.44 -15.97
N LEU A 70 -9.14 11.68 -15.80
CA LEU A 70 -8.40 12.67 -15.01
C LEU A 70 -8.93 12.63 -13.58
N ASN A 71 -8.05 12.51 -12.62
CA ASN A 71 -8.35 12.50 -11.20
C ASN A 71 -7.72 13.71 -10.53
N ALA A 72 -8.48 14.38 -9.68
CA ALA A 72 -7.99 15.46 -8.83
C ALA A 72 -8.58 15.29 -7.43
N ALA A 73 -7.77 15.38 -6.40
CA ALA A 73 -8.27 15.23 -5.04
C ALA A 73 -7.64 16.22 -4.07
N LEU A 74 -8.40 16.53 -3.03
CA LEU A 74 -7.94 17.18 -1.82
C LEU A 74 -7.87 16.13 -0.70
N TRP A 75 -6.84 16.19 0.10
CA TRP A 75 -6.64 15.27 1.20
C TRP A 75 -6.15 15.99 2.45
N ALA A 76 -6.51 15.44 3.61
CA ALA A 76 -5.99 15.84 4.90
C ALA A 76 -5.73 14.60 5.76
N ARG A 77 -4.62 14.60 6.48
CA ARG A 77 -4.20 13.53 7.38
C ARG A 77 -3.74 14.11 8.70
N GLN A 78 -4.13 13.47 9.78
CA GLN A 78 -3.69 13.78 11.14
C GLN A 78 -3.28 12.48 11.82
N SER A 79 -2.16 12.47 12.53
CA SER A 79 -1.75 11.38 13.40
C SER A 79 -1.19 11.90 14.72
N GLN A 80 -1.46 11.17 15.79
CA GLN A 80 -1.03 11.45 17.15
C GLN A 80 -0.65 10.13 17.79
N ASN A 81 0.42 10.12 18.55
CA ASN A 81 0.92 8.95 19.28
C ASN A 81 1.06 9.29 20.75
N TYR A 82 0.90 8.27 21.59
CA TYR A 82 0.89 8.39 23.03
C TYR A 82 1.71 7.28 23.67
N ILE A 83 2.35 7.59 24.81
CA ILE A 83 2.93 6.61 25.74
C ILE A 83 2.24 6.80 27.08
N ASN A 84 1.62 5.72 27.61
CA ASN A 84 0.84 5.75 28.86
C ASN A 84 -0.12 6.95 28.90
N ASP A 85 -0.90 7.14 27.84
CA ASP A 85 -1.87 8.23 27.63
C ASP A 85 -1.27 9.66 27.54
N THR A 86 0.06 9.80 27.58
CA THR A 86 0.74 11.07 27.38
C THR A 86 1.10 11.23 25.90
N GLU A 87 0.64 12.33 25.28
CA GLU A 87 0.93 12.61 23.87
C GLU A 87 2.43 12.85 23.62
N ILE A 88 2.96 12.23 22.56
CA ILE A 88 4.31 12.47 22.07
C ILE A 88 4.22 13.62 21.06
N GLU A 89 4.40 14.86 21.52
CA GLU A 89 4.18 16.06 20.69
C GLU A 89 5.05 16.08 19.44
N VAL A 90 6.29 15.61 19.50
CA VAL A 90 7.21 15.54 18.35
C VAL A 90 6.74 14.56 17.27
N GLN A 91 5.82 13.66 17.59
CA GLN A 91 5.21 12.71 16.64
C GLN A 91 3.84 13.18 16.14
N ARG A 92 3.34 14.31 16.61
CA ARG A 92 2.10 14.88 16.09
C ARG A 92 2.30 15.32 14.66
N ARG A 93 1.47 14.80 13.75
CA ARG A 93 1.48 15.16 12.33
C ARG A 93 0.11 15.66 11.93
N ARG A 94 0.09 16.77 11.23
CA ARG A 94 -1.09 17.27 10.52
C ARG A 94 -0.64 17.77 9.17
N THR A 95 -1.05 17.07 8.12
CA THR A 95 -0.69 17.36 6.74
C THR A 95 -1.94 17.46 5.90
N ALA A 96 -1.92 18.30 4.91
CA ALA A 96 -2.97 18.44 3.92
C ALA A 96 -2.36 18.81 2.57
N GLY A 97 -3.09 18.54 1.51
CA GLY A 97 -2.62 18.84 0.18
C GLY A 97 -3.59 18.46 -0.90
N TRP A 98 -3.06 18.41 -2.09
CA TRP A 98 -3.80 18.01 -3.27
C TRP A 98 -3.01 16.96 -4.05
N GLU A 99 -3.73 16.23 -4.88
CA GLU A 99 -3.14 15.32 -5.84
C GLU A 99 -3.88 15.42 -7.18
N ALA A 100 -3.17 15.22 -8.26
CA ALA A 100 -3.73 15.15 -9.59
C ALA A 100 -3.02 14.07 -10.41
N GLY A 101 -3.77 13.39 -11.26
CA GLY A 101 -3.21 12.30 -12.04
C GLY A 101 -4.14 11.80 -13.12
N LEU A 102 -3.62 10.87 -13.90
CA LEU A 102 -4.33 10.17 -14.96
C LEU A 102 -4.43 8.69 -14.64
N SER A 103 -5.53 8.09 -14.98
CA SER A 103 -5.69 6.63 -15.02
C SER A 103 -6.25 6.21 -16.37
N HIS A 104 -5.69 5.14 -16.91
CA HIS A 104 -6.07 4.59 -18.19
C HIS A 104 -6.27 3.09 -18.05
N THR A 105 -7.40 2.59 -18.53
CA THR A 105 -7.69 1.16 -18.63
C THR A 105 -7.78 0.80 -20.11
N HIS A 106 -7.04 -0.22 -20.51
CA HIS A 106 -7.09 -0.75 -21.87
C HIS A 106 -7.39 -2.25 -21.85
N TYR A 107 -8.37 -2.68 -22.61
CA TYR A 107 -8.76 -4.08 -22.77
C TYR A 107 -8.02 -4.65 -23.98
N ILE A 108 -7.16 -5.64 -23.76
CA ILE A 108 -6.32 -6.28 -24.77
C ILE A 108 -6.78 -7.72 -24.90
N TYR A 109 -7.62 -8.00 -25.92
CA TYR A 109 -8.34 -9.28 -26.01
C TYR A 109 -9.10 -9.58 -24.69
N ASP A 110 -8.77 -10.68 -24.03
CA ASP A 110 -9.34 -11.07 -22.74
C ASP A 110 -8.58 -10.47 -21.53
N GLY A 111 -7.49 -9.76 -21.80
CA GLY A 111 -6.66 -9.14 -20.78
C GLY A 111 -7.04 -7.69 -20.49
N VAL A 112 -6.58 -7.22 -19.35
CA VAL A 112 -6.81 -5.84 -18.87
C VAL A 112 -5.48 -5.22 -18.46
N LEU A 113 -5.15 -4.09 -19.06
CA LEU A 113 -4.04 -3.24 -18.69
C LEU A 113 -4.57 -1.99 -18.01
N GLN A 114 -4.10 -1.72 -16.80
CA GLN A 114 -4.40 -0.49 -16.06
C GLN A 114 -3.11 0.29 -15.83
N LEU A 115 -3.12 1.55 -16.20
CA LEU A 115 -2.00 2.47 -16.02
C LEU A 115 -2.47 3.63 -15.16
N SER A 116 -1.66 4.06 -14.23
CA SER A 116 -1.93 5.29 -13.49
C SER A 116 -0.64 6.06 -13.20
N ALA A 117 -0.75 7.38 -13.22
CA ALA A 117 0.30 8.28 -12.78
C ALA A 117 -0.33 9.38 -11.94
N LEU A 118 0.25 9.68 -10.79
CA LEU A 118 -0.25 10.62 -9.83
C LEU A 118 0.86 11.53 -9.34
N TYR A 119 0.60 12.82 -9.31
CA TYR A 119 1.42 13.81 -8.59
C TYR A 119 0.69 14.24 -7.32
N LYS A 120 1.36 14.10 -6.18
CA LYS A 120 0.87 14.47 -4.86
C LYS A 120 1.73 15.58 -4.29
N ARG A 121 1.07 16.61 -3.75
CA ARG A 121 1.72 17.76 -3.12
C ARG A 121 1.10 18.08 -1.77
N GLY A 122 1.93 18.13 -0.74
CA GLY A 122 1.58 18.69 0.55
C GLY A 122 1.59 20.22 0.50
N THR A 123 0.70 20.82 1.27
CA THR A 123 0.55 22.28 1.39
C THR A 123 0.50 22.69 2.86
N GLY A 124 0.64 23.98 3.16
CA GLY A 124 0.43 24.53 4.49
C GLY A 124 -1.07 24.72 4.85
N GLY A 125 -2.00 24.21 4.01
CA GLY A 125 -3.45 24.34 4.22
C GLY A 125 -3.98 23.51 5.40
N HIS A 126 -5.21 23.76 5.80
CA HIS A 126 -5.91 23.03 6.86
C HIS A 126 -5.13 22.94 8.19
N ARG A 127 -4.43 24.03 8.57
CA ARG A 127 -3.58 24.11 9.78
C ARG A 127 -2.50 23.02 9.81
N ALA A 128 -1.93 22.68 8.65
CA ALA A 128 -0.84 21.72 8.57
C ALA A 128 0.35 22.17 9.45
N LEU A 129 0.92 21.22 10.17
CA LEU A 129 2.10 21.46 11.01
C LEU A 129 3.37 21.28 10.17
N ARG A 130 4.40 22.03 10.47
CA ARG A 130 5.73 21.75 9.95
C ARG A 130 6.22 20.42 10.50
N ALA A 131 6.94 19.67 9.69
CA ALA A 131 7.60 18.47 10.16
C ALA A 131 8.84 18.86 10.98
N PRO A 132 9.10 18.29 12.15
CA PRO A 132 10.34 18.54 12.89
C PRO A 132 11.60 18.27 12.07
N GLU A 133 11.53 17.31 11.15
CA GLU A 133 12.60 16.95 10.22
C GLU A 133 12.96 18.07 9.23
N GLU A 134 12.09 19.10 9.08
CA GLU A 134 12.36 20.28 8.23
C GLU A 134 13.55 21.12 8.75
N GLU A 135 13.86 21.04 10.04
CA GLU A 135 15.02 21.74 10.64
C GLU A 135 16.35 21.15 10.18
N PHE A 136 16.35 19.89 9.75
CA PHE A 136 17.52 19.14 9.32
C PHE A 136 17.53 18.83 7.82
N ASP A 137 16.59 19.37 7.04
CA ASP A 137 16.38 19.05 5.63
C ASP A 137 16.14 17.55 5.35
N GLU A 138 15.72 16.78 6.35
CA GLU A 138 15.50 15.32 6.25
C GLU A 138 14.07 14.92 5.86
N GLY A 139 13.13 15.88 5.86
CA GLY A 139 11.75 15.64 5.48
C GLY A 139 10.91 16.91 5.53
N THR A 140 9.78 16.93 4.83
CA THR A 140 8.87 18.08 4.84
C THR A 140 7.40 17.66 4.82
N SER A 141 6.56 18.44 5.50
CA SER A 141 5.10 18.34 5.40
C SER A 141 4.56 18.82 4.05
N ARG A 142 5.39 19.53 3.26
CA ARG A 142 5.09 20.03 1.91
C ARG A 142 5.67 19.12 0.83
N MET A 143 5.59 17.80 1.04
CA MET A 143 6.13 16.79 0.14
C MET A 143 5.64 16.95 -1.30
N GLN A 144 6.48 16.56 -2.24
CA GLN A 144 6.17 16.42 -3.64
C GLN A 144 6.57 15.02 -4.09
N ILE A 145 5.57 14.23 -4.45
CA ILE A 145 5.73 12.81 -4.77
C ILE A 145 5.05 12.55 -6.13
N ILE A 146 5.71 11.80 -6.98
CA ILE A 146 5.15 11.23 -8.20
C ILE A 146 5.06 9.73 -7.98
N THR A 147 3.90 9.13 -8.23
CA THR A 147 3.70 7.69 -8.25
C THR A 147 3.21 7.24 -9.62
N ALA A 148 3.62 6.06 -10.04
CA ALA A 148 3.11 5.41 -11.24
C ALA A 148 2.85 3.94 -10.94
N ASN A 149 1.74 3.40 -11.50
CA ASN A 149 1.38 2.01 -11.38
C ASN A 149 1.01 1.45 -12.75
N ILE A 150 1.40 0.21 -12.98
CA ILE A 150 1.06 -0.61 -14.13
C ILE A 150 0.53 -1.93 -13.60
N ASP A 151 -0.72 -2.24 -13.90
CA ASP A 151 -1.36 -3.51 -13.55
C ASP A 151 -1.79 -4.19 -14.86
N PHE A 152 -1.32 -5.40 -15.09
CA PHE A 152 -1.69 -6.20 -16.24
C PHE A 152 -2.14 -7.57 -15.82
N SER A 153 -3.34 -7.95 -16.24
CA SER A 153 -3.93 -9.26 -16.01
C SER A 153 -4.31 -9.88 -17.36
N TYR A 154 -3.82 -11.06 -17.62
CA TYR A 154 -4.10 -11.76 -18.87
C TYR A 154 -4.46 -13.24 -18.61
N PRO A 155 -5.72 -13.63 -18.87
CA PRO A 155 -6.12 -15.03 -18.85
C PRO A 155 -5.69 -15.72 -20.16
N PHE A 156 -5.21 -16.94 -20.05
CA PHE A 156 -4.82 -17.78 -21.19
C PHE A 156 -4.99 -19.25 -20.86
N SER A 157 -4.94 -20.09 -21.87
CA SER A 157 -4.97 -21.55 -21.70
C SER A 157 -3.65 -22.16 -22.15
N LEU A 158 -3.11 -23.05 -21.34
CA LEU A 158 -1.93 -23.85 -21.68
C LEU A 158 -2.24 -25.32 -21.37
N PHE A 159 -2.06 -26.21 -22.35
CA PHE A 159 -2.42 -27.64 -22.25
C PHE A 159 -3.87 -27.86 -21.77
N ASN A 160 -4.81 -27.07 -22.30
CA ASN A 160 -6.24 -27.06 -21.91
C ASN A 160 -6.48 -26.72 -20.43
N GLN A 161 -5.49 -26.13 -19.75
CA GLN A 161 -5.64 -25.64 -18.38
C GLN A 161 -5.81 -24.12 -18.39
N PRO A 162 -6.82 -23.58 -17.70
CA PRO A 162 -7.01 -22.13 -17.61
C PRO A 162 -6.00 -21.53 -16.64
N LEU A 163 -5.21 -20.63 -17.15
CA LEU A 163 -4.18 -19.91 -16.42
C LEU A 163 -4.46 -18.39 -16.46
N ARG A 164 -3.95 -17.67 -15.50
CA ARG A 164 -3.96 -16.21 -15.49
C ARG A 164 -2.59 -15.68 -15.03
N PHE A 165 -1.99 -14.84 -15.86
CA PHE A 165 -0.80 -14.10 -15.50
C PHE A 165 -1.20 -12.71 -15.01
N ASN A 166 -0.72 -12.33 -13.83
CA ASN A 166 -0.88 -11.00 -13.27
C ASN A 166 0.50 -10.41 -13.02
N THR A 167 0.72 -9.17 -13.47
CA THR A 167 1.91 -8.42 -13.13
C THR A 167 1.51 -7.01 -12.69
N GLU A 168 2.11 -6.56 -11.61
CA GLU A 168 1.89 -5.26 -11.01
C GLU A 168 3.25 -4.59 -10.80
N TRP A 169 3.43 -3.42 -11.36
CA TRP A 169 4.59 -2.60 -11.14
C TRP A 169 4.16 -1.26 -10.56
N SER A 170 4.77 -0.89 -9.45
CA SER A 170 4.52 0.38 -8.79
C SER A 170 5.85 1.08 -8.51
N ALA A 171 5.87 2.40 -8.71
CA ALA A 171 7.05 3.21 -8.46
C ALA A 171 6.71 4.55 -7.82
N GLN A 172 7.66 5.04 -7.05
CA GLN A 172 7.60 6.33 -6.38
C GLN A 172 8.88 7.13 -6.65
N TRP A 173 8.71 8.42 -6.95
CA TRP A 173 9.77 9.41 -7.05
C TRP A 173 9.43 10.61 -6.20
N ASN A 174 10.39 11.06 -5.43
CA ASN A 174 10.29 12.30 -4.65
C ASN A 174 10.93 13.46 -5.40
N ARG A 175 10.43 14.67 -5.15
CA ARG A 175 11.04 15.94 -5.56
C ARG A 175 11.49 16.78 -4.37
N THR A 176 11.12 16.37 -3.17
CA THR A 176 11.49 16.95 -1.89
C THR A 176 11.95 15.84 -0.95
N PRO A 177 12.70 16.12 0.11
CA PRO A 177 12.91 15.16 1.19
C PRO A 177 11.57 14.69 1.77
N LEU A 178 11.48 13.42 2.15
CA LEU A 178 10.26 12.83 2.66
C LEU A 178 10.40 12.40 4.10
N VAL A 179 9.41 12.71 4.91
CA VAL A 179 9.26 12.12 6.25
C VAL A 179 9.03 10.61 6.13
N GLN A 180 9.39 9.84 7.16
CA GLN A 180 9.32 8.37 7.15
C GLN A 180 7.96 7.81 6.70
N GLN A 181 6.88 8.48 7.06
CA GLN A 181 5.51 8.06 6.71
C GLN A 181 5.16 8.17 5.21
N ASP A 182 5.92 8.93 4.45
CA ASP A 182 5.71 9.16 3.02
C ASP A 182 6.76 8.42 2.16
N LYS A 183 7.74 7.76 2.78
CA LYS A 183 8.72 6.90 2.10
C LYS A 183 8.06 5.61 1.62
N LEU A 184 8.54 5.10 0.50
CA LEU A 184 8.19 3.75 0.02
C LEU A 184 8.90 2.73 0.92
N SER A 185 8.14 1.79 1.47
CA SER A 185 8.67 0.71 2.30
C SER A 185 8.44 -0.64 1.63
N ILE A 186 9.47 -1.49 1.62
CA ILE A 186 9.43 -2.86 1.08
C ILE A 186 9.81 -3.87 2.16
N GLY A 187 9.31 -5.11 2.06
CA GLY A 187 9.58 -6.20 3.00
C GLY A 187 8.36 -6.71 3.74
N GLY A 188 7.15 -6.35 3.32
CA GLY A 188 5.91 -6.89 3.86
C GLY A 188 5.04 -7.57 2.81
N ARG A 189 4.00 -8.27 3.27
CA ARG A 189 3.07 -9.07 2.44
C ARG A 189 2.41 -8.30 1.27
N TYR A 190 2.30 -6.99 1.38
CA TYR A 190 1.65 -6.14 0.37
C TYR A 190 2.64 -5.57 -0.65
N THR A 191 3.94 -5.73 -0.43
CA THR A 191 5.00 -5.28 -1.33
C THR A 191 5.80 -6.45 -1.88
N VAL A 192 6.66 -7.07 -1.08
CA VAL A 192 7.46 -8.23 -1.46
C VAL A 192 7.05 -9.41 -0.59
N ARG A 193 6.17 -10.28 -1.10
CA ARG A 193 5.75 -11.51 -0.39
C ARG A 193 6.97 -12.40 -0.13
N GLY A 194 6.98 -13.06 1.01
CA GLY A 194 8.11 -13.90 1.45
C GLY A 194 8.92 -13.27 2.59
N PHE A 195 8.56 -12.04 2.99
CA PHE A 195 9.11 -11.35 4.16
C PHE A 195 8.01 -11.11 5.20
N ASP A 196 8.34 -11.22 6.48
CA ASP A 196 7.40 -11.12 7.61
C ASP A 196 6.91 -9.71 7.90
N GLY A 197 7.63 -8.69 7.45
CA GLY A 197 7.30 -7.29 7.67
C GLY A 197 7.80 -6.71 8.99
N GLU A 198 8.52 -7.47 9.80
CA GLU A 198 9.11 -6.98 11.04
C GLU A 198 10.22 -5.98 10.76
N LEU A 199 11.08 -6.29 9.79
CA LEU A 199 12.08 -5.37 9.25
C LEU A 199 11.71 -4.98 7.83
N THR A 200 11.81 -3.69 7.51
CA THR A 200 11.53 -3.15 6.18
C THR A 200 12.68 -2.27 5.70
N LEU A 201 12.85 -2.20 4.39
CA LEU A 201 13.70 -1.20 3.75
C LEU A 201 12.83 -0.06 3.24
N SER A 202 13.21 1.18 3.54
CA SER A 202 12.44 2.36 3.18
C SER A 202 13.30 3.36 2.40
N GLY A 203 12.68 4.08 1.47
CA GLY A 203 13.37 5.12 0.71
C GLY A 203 12.41 6.13 0.11
N GLU A 204 12.94 7.31 -0.22
CA GLU A 204 12.19 8.38 -0.88
C GLU A 204 11.76 7.98 -2.30
N ARG A 205 12.57 7.14 -2.95
CA ARG A 205 12.36 6.63 -4.31
C ARG A 205 12.42 5.12 -4.30
N GLY A 206 11.73 4.51 -5.23
CA GLY A 206 11.80 3.07 -5.40
C GLY A 206 10.71 2.52 -6.27
N TRP A 207 10.73 1.23 -6.41
CA TRP A 207 9.74 0.47 -7.17
C TRP A 207 9.54 -0.91 -6.57
N VAL A 208 8.37 -1.46 -6.83
CA VAL A 208 7.99 -2.85 -6.51
C VAL A 208 7.43 -3.48 -7.77
N TRP A 209 7.87 -4.68 -8.08
CA TRP A 209 7.38 -5.48 -9.20
C TRP A 209 6.90 -6.82 -8.67
N ARG A 210 5.61 -7.08 -8.83
CA ARG A 210 4.93 -8.28 -8.37
C ARG A 210 4.46 -9.07 -9.58
N ASN A 211 4.81 -10.35 -9.63
CA ASN A 211 4.40 -11.26 -10.69
C ASN A 211 3.72 -12.46 -10.07
N GLU A 212 2.66 -12.91 -10.69
CA GLU A 212 1.87 -14.03 -10.23
C GLU A 212 1.32 -14.82 -11.42
N LEU A 213 1.50 -16.13 -11.38
CA LEU A 213 0.87 -17.07 -12.28
C LEU A 213 -0.14 -17.89 -11.48
N ALA A 214 -1.43 -17.76 -11.82
CA ALA A 214 -2.53 -18.45 -11.18
C ALA A 214 -3.11 -19.52 -12.12
N TRP A 215 -3.39 -20.66 -11.56
CA TRP A 215 -4.05 -21.79 -12.23
C TRP A 215 -5.42 -22.03 -11.60
N ASN A 216 -6.49 -22.00 -12.41
CA ASN A 216 -7.82 -22.35 -11.97
C ASN A 216 -7.94 -23.86 -11.85
N VAL A 217 -8.07 -24.36 -10.63
CA VAL A 217 -8.15 -25.79 -10.33
C VAL A 217 -9.58 -26.28 -10.47
N GLY A 218 -9.86 -26.98 -11.56
CA GLY A 218 -11.21 -27.52 -11.83
C GLY A 218 -12.27 -26.42 -11.99
N ASN A 219 -13.56 -26.79 -11.77
CA ASN A 219 -14.71 -25.90 -11.92
C ASN A 219 -15.21 -25.32 -10.58
N TRP A 220 -14.40 -25.34 -9.54
CA TRP A 220 -14.82 -25.04 -8.17
C TRP A 220 -14.46 -23.62 -7.71
N GLY A 221 -13.95 -22.77 -8.62
CA GLY A 221 -13.56 -21.41 -8.30
C GLY A 221 -12.34 -21.30 -7.38
N GLN A 222 -11.49 -22.34 -7.39
CA GLN A 222 -10.24 -22.39 -6.64
C GLN A 222 -9.08 -22.03 -7.55
N GLU A 223 -8.14 -21.22 -7.08
CA GLU A 223 -6.92 -20.87 -7.78
C GLU A 223 -5.70 -21.24 -6.95
N LEU A 224 -4.84 -22.06 -7.53
CA LEU A 224 -3.47 -22.24 -7.03
C LEU A 224 -2.58 -21.23 -7.73
N TYR A 225 -1.75 -20.49 -7.00
CA TYR A 225 -0.87 -19.51 -7.60
C TYR A 225 0.56 -19.60 -7.09
N MET A 226 1.48 -19.19 -7.94
CA MET A 226 2.87 -18.94 -7.60
C MET A 226 3.21 -17.47 -7.90
N ALA A 227 4.07 -16.89 -7.08
CA ALA A 227 4.43 -15.49 -7.19
C ALA A 227 5.91 -15.27 -6.93
N VAL A 228 6.49 -14.34 -7.70
CA VAL A 228 7.81 -13.78 -7.46
C VAL A 228 7.70 -12.27 -7.45
N ASN A 229 8.11 -11.68 -6.36
CA ASN A 229 8.02 -10.24 -6.15
C ASN A 229 9.40 -9.68 -5.83
N THR A 230 9.72 -8.55 -6.42
CA THR A 230 10.98 -7.86 -6.14
C THR A 230 10.72 -6.39 -5.90
N GLY A 231 11.50 -5.77 -5.05
CA GLY A 231 11.41 -4.35 -4.77
C GLY A 231 12.79 -3.77 -4.51
N ARG A 232 12.91 -2.50 -4.88
CA ARG A 232 14.11 -1.73 -4.61
C ARG A 232 13.73 -0.33 -4.16
N VAL A 233 14.40 0.13 -3.11
CA VAL A 233 14.28 1.49 -2.59
C VAL A 233 15.62 2.20 -2.64
N ARG A 234 15.58 3.52 -2.69
CA ARG A 234 16.75 4.38 -2.57
C ARG A 234 16.45 5.48 -1.57
N SER A 235 17.29 5.59 -0.57
CA SER A 235 17.21 6.62 0.47
C SER A 235 18.37 7.60 0.32
N SER A 236 18.17 8.84 0.74
CA SER A 236 19.26 9.80 0.92
C SER A 236 20.21 9.37 2.04
N GLN A 237 19.77 8.49 2.93
CA GLN A 237 20.53 7.93 4.05
C GLN A 237 20.81 6.43 3.83
N GLU A 238 21.26 6.03 2.64
CA GLU A 238 21.56 4.63 2.30
C GLU A 238 22.56 3.96 3.26
N GLU A 239 23.50 4.73 3.82
CA GLU A 239 24.51 4.23 4.76
C GLU A 239 23.91 3.72 6.08
N LEU A 240 22.71 4.15 6.43
CA LEU A 240 22.01 3.72 7.64
C LEU A 240 21.15 2.46 7.42
N GLN A 241 21.06 1.94 6.20
CA GLN A 241 20.28 0.75 5.88
C GLN A 241 21.18 -0.43 5.52
N VAL A 242 20.76 -1.63 5.89
CA VAL A 242 21.47 -2.88 5.57
C VAL A 242 21.45 -3.23 4.08
N GLY A 243 20.77 -2.43 3.25
CA GLY A 243 20.70 -2.63 1.80
C GLY A 243 19.48 -1.94 1.19
N ASN A 244 19.22 -2.19 -0.09
CA ASN A 244 18.21 -1.44 -0.85
C ASN A 244 17.24 -2.31 -1.69
N SER A 245 17.36 -3.63 -1.70
CA SER A 245 16.52 -4.50 -2.52
C SER A 245 16.18 -5.82 -1.84
N LEU A 246 14.97 -6.30 -2.10
CA LEU A 246 14.42 -7.56 -1.61
C LEU A 246 13.77 -8.31 -2.77
N THR A 247 13.91 -9.65 -2.80
CA THR A 247 13.14 -10.51 -3.70
C THR A 247 12.59 -11.68 -2.89
N GLY A 248 11.29 -11.94 -3.02
CA GLY A 248 10.62 -13.03 -2.34
C GLY A 248 9.74 -13.84 -3.28
N GLY A 249 9.53 -15.09 -2.92
CA GLY A 249 8.65 -16.04 -3.61
C GLY A 249 7.48 -16.42 -2.71
N ALA A 250 6.36 -16.78 -3.31
CA ALA A 250 5.22 -17.33 -2.59
C ALA A 250 4.44 -18.31 -3.44
N ILE A 251 3.82 -19.29 -2.78
CA ILE A 251 2.81 -20.17 -3.37
C ILE A 251 1.57 -20.05 -2.51
N GLY A 252 0.41 -19.99 -3.12
CA GLY A 252 -0.84 -19.83 -2.38
C GLY A 252 -2.02 -20.45 -3.07
N LEU A 253 -3.08 -20.61 -2.29
CA LEU A 253 -4.39 -21.10 -2.71
C LEU A 253 -5.44 -20.08 -2.30
N ARG A 254 -6.27 -19.68 -3.26
CA ARG A 254 -7.39 -18.79 -3.00
C ARG A 254 -8.65 -19.25 -3.70
N GLY A 255 -9.79 -18.84 -3.18
CA GLY A 255 -11.06 -19.19 -3.78
C GLY A 255 -12.25 -18.66 -3.00
N ASN A 256 -13.44 -19.07 -3.46
CA ASN A 256 -14.69 -18.84 -2.76
C ASN A 256 -15.33 -20.17 -2.42
N LEU A 257 -15.74 -20.32 -1.18
CA LEU A 257 -16.49 -21.50 -0.72
C LEU A 257 -17.70 -21.02 0.08
N TRP A 258 -18.92 -21.23 -0.44
CA TRP A 258 -20.19 -20.84 0.22
C TRP A 258 -20.25 -19.36 0.68
N GLY A 259 -19.74 -18.43 -0.14
CA GLY A 259 -19.69 -17.00 0.20
C GLY A 259 -18.49 -16.58 1.05
N LEU A 260 -17.68 -17.52 1.53
CA LEU A 260 -16.42 -17.27 2.20
C LEU A 260 -15.30 -17.17 1.16
N ASN A 261 -14.74 -15.99 0.99
CA ASN A 261 -13.52 -15.83 0.21
C ASN A 261 -12.32 -16.08 1.12
N TYR A 262 -11.40 -16.86 0.64
CA TYR A 262 -10.15 -17.14 1.36
C TYR A 262 -8.93 -16.98 0.44
N ASP A 263 -7.83 -16.62 1.01
CA ASP A 263 -6.51 -16.56 0.38
C ASP A 263 -5.47 -16.96 1.44
N TYR A 264 -4.79 -18.07 1.19
CA TYR A 264 -3.71 -18.57 2.02
C TYR A 264 -2.44 -18.70 1.19
N PHE A 265 -1.31 -18.24 1.74
CA PHE A 265 -0.04 -18.40 1.07
C PHE A 265 1.09 -18.74 2.05
N VAL A 266 2.09 -19.37 1.50
CA VAL A 266 3.39 -19.62 2.12
C VAL A 266 4.45 -18.91 1.25
N GLY A 267 5.27 -18.09 1.87
CA GLY A 267 6.31 -17.31 1.20
C GLY A 267 7.68 -17.52 1.81
N VAL A 268 8.71 -17.32 0.99
CA VAL A 268 10.10 -17.43 1.38
C VAL A 268 10.92 -16.26 0.83
N PRO A 269 11.92 -15.74 1.56
CA PRO A 269 12.85 -14.77 1.04
C PRO A 269 13.80 -15.47 0.04
N LEU A 270 13.83 -14.99 -1.22
CA LEU A 270 14.72 -15.53 -2.26
C LEU A 270 16.04 -14.77 -2.31
N LYS A 271 15.99 -13.44 -2.14
CA LYS A 271 17.18 -12.58 -2.10
C LYS A 271 16.98 -11.47 -1.10
N LYS A 272 17.93 -11.30 -0.21
CA LYS A 272 17.97 -10.24 0.79
C LYS A 272 19.40 -9.75 1.01
N PRO A 273 19.59 -8.51 1.49
CA PRO A 273 20.91 -8.04 1.90
C PRO A 273 21.46 -8.84 3.08
N GLU A 274 22.76 -8.86 3.21
CA GLU A 274 23.43 -9.38 4.40
C GLU A 274 23.02 -8.54 5.63
N GLY A 275 22.75 -9.21 6.76
CA GLY A 275 22.26 -8.54 7.98
C GLY A 275 20.75 -8.26 8.01
N PHE A 276 20.01 -8.42 6.91
CA PHE A 276 18.56 -8.27 6.91
C PHE A 276 17.90 -9.47 7.62
N ARG A 277 17.34 -9.21 8.80
CA ARG A 277 16.65 -10.23 9.60
C ARG A 277 15.22 -10.41 9.12
N THR A 278 14.80 -11.64 8.93
CA THR A 278 13.45 -12.06 8.56
C THR A 278 13.29 -13.54 8.81
N SER A 279 12.07 -14.00 8.98
CA SER A 279 11.73 -15.42 9.07
C SER A 279 12.09 -16.14 7.77
N HIS A 280 12.50 -17.40 7.88
CA HIS A 280 12.81 -18.25 6.71
C HIS A 280 11.57 -18.60 5.90
N VAL A 281 10.43 -18.72 6.57
CA VAL A 281 9.12 -19.02 5.98
C VAL A 281 8.09 -18.09 6.60
N VAL A 282 7.29 -17.50 5.77
CA VAL A 282 6.20 -16.60 6.16
C VAL A 282 4.89 -17.18 5.65
N THR A 283 3.87 -17.22 6.49
CA THR A 283 2.51 -17.60 6.10
C THR A 283 1.58 -16.41 6.23
N GLY A 284 0.62 -16.33 5.35
CA GLY A 284 -0.42 -15.32 5.44
C GLY A 284 -1.76 -15.90 5.01
N PHE A 285 -2.81 -15.45 5.67
CA PHE A 285 -4.16 -15.78 5.25
C PHE A 285 -5.06 -14.54 5.31
N ASN A 286 -6.08 -14.56 4.48
CA ASN A 286 -7.15 -13.57 4.49
C ASN A 286 -8.47 -14.30 4.34
N LEU A 287 -9.46 -13.94 5.15
CA LEU A 287 -10.81 -14.45 5.08
C LEU A 287 -11.78 -13.29 4.99
N SER A 288 -12.72 -13.35 4.07
CA SER A 288 -13.83 -12.39 3.99
C SER A 288 -15.11 -13.08 3.61
N TYR A 289 -16.17 -12.76 4.33
CA TYR A 289 -17.51 -13.30 4.09
C TYR A 289 -18.43 -12.18 3.60
N ARG A 290 -19.25 -12.49 2.58
CA ARG A 290 -20.31 -11.61 2.11
C ARG A 290 -21.65 -12.29 2.38
N PHE A 291 -22.48 -11.62 3.10
CA PHE A 291 -23.85 -12.00 3.39
C PHE A 291 -24.84 -11.08 2.67
#